data_fd2c21c0456084843f4938aeb0aaf79c
#
_entry.id   fd2c21c0456084843f4938aeb0aaf79c
#
_cell.length_a   1.000
_cell.length_b   1.000
_cell.length_c   1.000
_cell.angle_alpha   90.00
_cell.angle_beta   90.00
_cell.angle_gamma   90.00
#
_symmetry.space_group_name_H-M   'P 1'
#
loop_
_entity.id
_entity.type
_entity.pdbx_description
1 polymer ?
#
loop_
_entity_poly.entity_id
_entity_poly.type
_entity_poly.pdbx_seq_one_letter_code
_entity_poly.pdbx_strand_id
1 'polypeptide(L)'
;MDYDVRSHLRQVKDSLSEDVCLVAISKFHPNEHIMAAYEEGQRVFGESHEQELARKHESLPADIIWHFIGHLQTNKVRFIVPYISMIESVDSIKLMREINKQAAKIDRVIDILIELHIAEEETKYGFTPDACRQLFVDGQWREMTNIRIRGLMMMASNTDDEAQIRSEFLQAKELFDEIKANHFAADDSFNLRSWGMSDDYPIACQCGSNMVRVGTLIFGPRVY
;
A
#
# COMPACT_ATOMS: atom_id res chain seq x y z
N MET A 1 14.24 23.83 13.08
CA MET A 1 12.79 24.02 13.21
C MET A 1 12.19 22.63 13.22
N ASP A 2 11.46 22.31 14.29
CA ASP A 2 10.72 21.04 14.32
C ASP A 2 9.65 21.12 13.22
N TYR A 3 9.58 20.09 12.39
CA TYR A 3 8.58 19.98 11.34
C TYR A 3 7.21 19.74 12.00
N ASP A 4 6.23 20.59 11.69
CA ASP A 4 4.89 20.52 12.31
C ASP A 4 4.04 19.40 11.67
N VAL A 5 4.33 18.17 12.08
CA VAL A 5 3.63 16.96 11.61
C VAL A 5 2.10 17.08 11.80
N ARG A 6 1.65 17.66 12.91
CA ARG A 6 0.21 17.76 13.24
C ARG A 6 -0.54 18.64 12.24
N SER A 7 0.00 19.85 11.97
CA SER A 7 -0.60 20.77 11.01
C SER A 7 -0.62 20.19 9.60
N HIS A 8 0.50 19.59 9.15
CA HIS A 8 0.59 19.01 7.82
C HIS A 8 -0.33 17.78 7.65
N LEU A 9 -0.45 16.93 8.68
CA LEU A 9 -1.38 15.81 8.65
C LEU A 9 -2.83 16.28 8.50
N ARG A 10 -3.24 17.32 9.25
CA ARG A 10 -4.59 17.91 9.13
C ARG A 10 -4.84 18.43 7.72
N GLN A 11 -3.89 19.18 7.14
CA GLN A 11 -4.01 19.71 5.78
C GLN A 11 -4.21 18.58 4.75
N VAL A 12 -3.46 17.49 4.87
CA VAL A 12 -3.64 16.33 3.98
C VAL A 12 -5.02 15.70 4.21
N LYS A 13 -5.43 15.46 5.47
CA LYS A 13 -6.75 14.89 5.78
C LYS A 13 -7.89 15.75 5.26
N ASP A 14 -7.81 17.07 5.43
CA ASP A 14 -8.84 18.03 5.01
C ASP A 14 -8.97 18.10 3.46
N SER A 15 -7.92 17.66 2.73
CA SER A 15 -7.94 17.61 1.27
C SER A 15 -8.51 16.30 0.70
N LEU A 16 -8.74 15.30 1.56
CA LEU A 16 -9.28 13.99 1.19
C LEU A 16 -10.77 13.89 1.47
N SER A 17 -11.50 13.17 0.62
CA SER A 17 -12.88 12.78 0.93
C SER A 17 -12.91 11.68 2.01
N GLU A 18 -14.02 11.57 2.73
CA GLU A 18 -14.19 10.65 3.88
C GLU A 18 -13.99 9.17 3.51
N ASP A 19 -14.20 8.82 2.26
CA ASP A 19 -14.06 7.46 1.73
C ASP A 19 -12.63 7.10 1.32
N VAL A 20 -11.68 8.05 1.38
CA VAL A 20 -10.27 7.82 1.04
C VAL A 20 -9.45 7.51 2.29
N CYS A 21 -8.86 6.31 2.34
CA CYS A 21 -7.94 5.91 3.39
C CYS A 21 -6.57 6.58 3.21
N LEU A 22 -6.12 7.30 4.23
CA LEU A 22 -4.76 7.84 4.28
C LEU A 22 -3.81 6.85 4.96
N VAL A 23 -2.82 6.36 4.23
CA VAL A 23 -1.65 5.65 4.75
C VAL A 23 -0.52 6.66 4.96
N ALA A 24 -0.20 6.99 6.21
CA ALA A 24 0.88 7.90 6.54
C ALA A 24 2.23 7.18 6.44
N ILE A 25 3.06 7.55 5.46
CA ILE A 25 4.32 6.86 5.20
C ILE A 25 5.41 7.39 6.11
N SER A 26 5.75 6.61 7.12
CA SER A 26 6.62 7.00 8.25
C SER A 26 8.06 6.47 8.15
N LYS A 27 8.42 5.83 7.04
CA LYS A 27 9.78 5.31 6.82
C LYS A 27 10.84 6.41 6.99
N PHE A 28 11.94 6.08 7.70
CA PHE A 28 13.04 6.99 8.04
C PHE A 28 12.70 8.15 8.99
N HIS A 29 11.48 8.17 9.55
CA HIS A 29 11.10 9.17 10.54
C HIS A 29 11.13 8.59 11.96
N PRO A 30 11.49 9.40 12.97
CA PRO A 30 11.57 8.97 14.35
C PRO A 30 10.18 8.74 14.96
N ASN A 31 10.15 7.99 16.07
CA ASN A 31 8.90 7.65 16.77
C ASN A 31 8.10 8.86 17.22
N GLU A 32 8.76 9.96 17.56
CA GLU A 32 8.14 11.22 17.98
C GLU A 32 7.24 11.81 16.89
N HIS A 33 7.66 11.71 15.61
CA HIS A 33 6.85 12.15 14.48
C HIS A 33 5.61 11.26 14.29
N ILE A 34 5.78 9.94 14.46
CA ILE A 34 4.67 8.99 14.38
C ILE A 34 3.67 9.23 15.52
N MET A 35 4.18 9.46 16.73
CA MET A 35 3.34 9.79 17.88
C MET A 35 2.58 11.11 17.70
N ALA A 36 3.20 12.13 17.11
CA ALA A 36 2.51 13.38 16.79
C ALA A 36 1.33 13.16 15.82
N ALA A 37 1.52 12.33 14.79
CA ALA A 37 0.46 11.95 13.88
C ALA A 37 -0.60 11.05 14.56
N TYR A 38 -0.18 10.12 15.41
CA TYR A 38 -1.07 9.24 16.17
C TYR A 38 -2.00 9.99 17.10
N GLU A 39 -1.50 11.00 17.82
CA GLU A 39 -2.28 11.88 18.70
C GLU A 39 -3.31 12.74 17.94
N GLU A 40 -3.07 13.00 16.65
CA GLU A 40 -4.04 13.60 15.71
C GLU A 40 -5.01 12.56 15.09
N GLY A 41 -5.08 11.36 15.69
CA GLY A 41 -6.01 10.31 15.28
C GLY A 41 -5.58 9.49 14.07
N GLN A 42 -4.32 9.63 13.56
CA GLN A 42 -3.82 8.73 12.53
C GLN A 42 -3.57 7.34 13.12
N ARG A 43 -4.01 6.30 12.38
CA ARG A 43 -3.83 4.91 12.81
C ARG A 43 -3.14 4.04 11.77
N VAL A 44 -3.29 4.36 10.50
CA VAL A 44 -2.72 3.58 9.39
C VAL A 44 -1.38 4.17 8.99
N PHE A 45 -0.30 3.41 9.18
CA PHE A 45 1.06 3.83 8.86
C PHE A 45 1.73 2.86 7.90
N GLY A 46 2.60 3.38 7.01
CA GLY A 46 3.29 2.59 6.00
C GLY A 46 4.80 2.59 6.18
N GLU A 47 5.40 1.40 6.16
CA GLU A 47 6.85 1.17 6.26
C GLU A 47 7.39 0.36 5.07
N SER A 48 8.66 0.55 4.74
CA SER A 48 9.28 -0.14 3.61
C SER A 48 10.44 -1.07 3.98
N HIS A 49 10.86 -1.08 5.24
CA HIS A 49 11.95 -1.91 5.74
C HIS A 49 11.51 -2.72 6.95
N GLU A 50 11.65 -4.04 6.89
CA GLU A 50 11.15 -4.94 7.93
C GLU A 50 11.79 -4.71 9.31
N GLN A 51 13.07 -4.33 9.34
CA GLN A 51 13.77 -4.07 10.59
C GLN A 51 13.30 -2.76 11.25
N GLU A 52 13.04 -1.73 10.45
CA GLU A 52 12.49 -0.46 10.94
C GLU A 52 11.07 -0.67 11.46
N LEU A 53 10.24 -1.37 10.69
CA LEU A 53 8.88 -1.72 11.06
C LEU A 53 8.83 -2.51 12.37
N ALA A 54 9.72 -3.50 12.55
CA ALA A 54 9.77 -4.30 13.78
C ALA A 54 10.07 -3.44 15.02
N ARG A 55 11.09 -2.56 14.94
CA ARG A 55 11.42 -1.66 16.04
C ARG A 55 10.28 -0.70 16.39
N LYS A 56 9.60 -0.17 15.38
CA LYS A 56 8.46 0.73 15.57
C LYS A 56 7.26 0.00 16.17
N HIS A 57 6.95 -1.19 15.68
CA HIS A 57 5.88 -2.02 16.25
C HIS A 57 6.09 -2.34 17.73
N GLU A 58 7.32 -2.63 18.15
CA GLU A 58 7.65 -2.94 19.54
C GLU A 58 7.56 -1.72 20.49
N SER A 59 7.76 -0.51 19.96
CA SER A 59 7.92 0.71 20.76
C SER A 59 6.75 1.69 20.69
N LEU A 60 5.82 1.50 19.76
CA LEU A 60 4.67 2.39 19.51
C LEU A 60 3.35 1.72 19.92
N PRO A 61 2.23 2.48 20.01
CA PRO A 61 0.94 1.94 20.41
C PRO A 61 0.48 0.73 19.59
N ALA A 62 -0.06 -0.28 20.28
CA ALA A 62 -0.42 -1.57 19.66
C ALA A 62 -1.64 -1.50 18.71
N ASP A 63 -2.41 -0.41 18.76
CA ASP A 63 -3.55 -0.17 17.86
C ASP A 63 -3.15 0.53 16.54
N ILE A 64 -1.85 0.74 16.31
CA ILE A 64 -1.37 1.16 15.00
C ILE A 64 -1.57 0.04 13.99
N ILE A 65 -2.18 0.41 12.86
CA ILE A 65 -2.42 -0.46 11.71
C ILE A 65 -1.23 -0.33 10.76
N TRP A 66 -0.38 -1.34 10.73
CA TRP A 66 0.84 -1.32 9.92
C TRP A 66 0.61 -1.86 8.52
N HIS A 67 0.96 -1.07 7.50
CA HIS A 67 1.06 -1.49 6.11
C HIS A 67 2.52 -1.62 5.69
N PHE A 68 2.85 -2.68 4.96
CA PHE A 68 4.16 -2.82 4.33
C PHE A 68 4.06 -2.41 2.87
N ILE A 69 4.87 -1.40 2.47
CA ILE A 69 4.75 -0.74 1.16
C ILE A 69 6.06 -0.80 0.33
N GLY A 70 7.09 -1.45 0.83
CA GLY A 70 8.37 -1.63 0.14
C GLY A 70 8.50 -2.99 -0.53
N HIS A 71 9.52 -3.17 -1.38
CA HIS A 71 9.80 -4.49 -1.94
C HIS A 71 10.11 -5.51 -0.83
N LEU A 72 9.32 -6.58 -0.76
CA LEU A 72 9.40 -7.58 0.29
C LEU A 72 10.09 -8.85 -0.22
N GLN A 73 11.29 -9.10 0.24
CA GLN A 73 11.97 -10.36 -0.01
C GLN A 73 11.27 -11.52 0.71
N THR A 74 11.14 -12.69 0.06
CA THR A 74 10.42 -13.85 0.61
C THR A 74 10.98 -14.33 1.97
N ASN A 75 12.30 -14.27 2.18
CA ASN A 75 12.94 -14.64 3.45
C ASN A 75 12.62 -13.67 4.62
N LYS A 76 12.09 -12.48 4.32
CA LYS A 76 11.71 -11.44 5.29
C LYS A 76 10.25 -11.51 5.71
N VAL A 77 9.39 -12.18 4.95
CA VAL A 77 7.95 -12.32 5.20
C VAL A 77 7.67 -12.80 6.64
N ARG A 78 8.39 -13.80 7.12
CA ARG A 78 8.22 -14.39 8.46
C ARG A 78 8.37 -13.40 9.62
N PHE A 79 9.08 -12.29 9.40
CA PHE A 79 9.34 -11.30 10.44
C PHE A 79 8.21 -10.28 10.59
N ILE A 80 7.41 -10.05 9.54
CA ILE A 80 6.33 -9.05 9.57
C ILE A 80 4.94 -9.68 9.70
N VAL A 81 4.74 -10.90 9.20
CA VAL A 81 3.44 -11.59 9.23
C VAL A 81 2.82 -11.68 10.64
N PRO A 82 3.57 -11.77 11.78
CA PRO A 82 2.95 -11.81 13.09
C PRO A 82 2.10 -10.59 13.45
N TYR A 83 2.37 -9.42 12.90
CA TYR A 83 1.73 -8.17 13.31
C TYR A 83 1.27 -7.25 12.16
N ILE A 84 1.74 -7.52 10.94
CA ILE A 84 1.33 -6.69 9.79
C ILE A 84 -0.18 -6.81 9.53
N SER A 85 -0.82 -5.70 9.16
CA SER A 85 -2.24 -5.67 8.78
C SER A 85 -2.40 -5.86 7.28
N MET A 86 -1.54 -5.23 6.47
CA MET A 86 -1.61 -5.32 5.02
C MET A 86 -0.21 -5.28 4.39
N ILE A 87 -0.02 -6.04 3.32
CA ILE A 87 1.16 -5.96 2.44
C ILE A 87 0.67 -5.45 1.08
N GLU A 88 1.04 -4.21 0.74
CA GLU A 88 0.58 -3.56 -0.50
C GLU A 88 1.47 -3.87 -1.71
N SER A 89 2.69 -4.32 -1.47
CA SER A 89 3.76 -4.50 -2.47
C SER A 89 3.94 -5.96 -2.90
N VAL A 90 2.83 -6.64 -3.21
CA VAL A 90 2.91 -8.05 -3.64
C VAL A 90 3.12 -8.12 -5.15
N ASP A 91 4.35 -8.40 -5.56
CA ASP A 91 4.85 -8.33 -6.93
C ASP A 91 4.97 -9.68 -7.65
N SER A 92 4.68 -10.79 -6.97
CA SER A 92 4.86 -12.11 -7.56
C SER A 92 4.04 -13.21 -6.88
N ILE A 93 3.67 -14.24 -7.65
CA ILE A 93 3.01 -15.44 -7.11
C ILE A 93 3.89 -16.16 -6.08
N LYS A 94 5.21 -16.07 -6.22
CA LYS A 94 6.17 -16.62 -5.24
C LYS A 94 6.05 -15.94 -3.89
N LEU A 95 5.91 -14.61 -3.88
CA LEU A 95 5.71 -13.83 -2.66
C LEU A 95 4.34 -14.14 -2.04
N MET A 96 3.26 -14.21 -2.84
CA MET A 96 1.93 -14.62 -2.37
C MET A 96 1.97 -15.96 -1.64
N ARG A 97 2.59 -16.97 -2.25
CA ARG A 97 2.74 -18.31 -1.64
C ARG A 97 3.50 -18.25 -0.32
N GLU A 98 4.56 -17.46 -0.22
CA GLU A 98 5.33 -17.35 1.02
C GLU A 98 4.54 -16.62 2.10
N ILE A 99 3.80 -15.55 1.78
CA ILE A 99 2.91 -14.87 2.73
C ILE A 99 1.86 -15.86 3.24
N ASN A 100 1.16 -16.55 2.35
CA ASN A 100 0.17 -17.57 2.69
C ASN A 100 0.73 -18.64 3.63
N LYS A 101 1.90 -19.18 3.29
CA LYS A 101 2.60 -20.22 4.07
C LYS A 101 2.98 -19.73 5.47
N GLN A 102 3.50 -18.50 5.60
CA GLN A 102 3.90 -18.00 6.91
C GLN A 102 2.68 -17.60 7.76
N ALA A 103 1.63 -17.04 7.14
CA ALA A 103 0.37 -16.72 7.80
C ALA A 103 -0.34 -18.00 8.33
N ALA A 104 -0.35 -19.06 7.55
CA ALA A 104 -0.92 -20.36 7.94
C ALA A 104 -0.27 -20.94 9.20
N LYS A 105 1.03 -20.74 9.41
CA LYS A 105 1.74 -21.26 10.60
C LYS A 105 1.26 -20.66 11.93
N ILE A 106 0.64 -19.50 11.88
CA ILE A 106 0.19 -18.74 13.05
C ILE A 106 -1.31 -18.44 13.00
N ASP A 107 -2.04 -19.17 12.15
CA ASP A 107 -3.50 -19.08 11.99
C ASP A 107 -4.00 -17.65 11.71
N ARG A 108 -3.29 -16.91 10.85
CA ARG A 108 -3.68 -15.57 10.39
C ARG A 108 -4.12 -15.59 8.92
N VAL A 109 -4.95 -14.62 8.58
CA VAL A 109 -5.23 -14.21 7.19
C VAL A 109 -4.66 -12.81 7.01
N ILE A 110 -3.78 -12.62 6.02
CA ILE A 110 -3.13 -11.35 5.74
C ILE A 110 -3.79 -10.69 4.53
N ASP A 111 -4.19 -9.43 4.69
CA ASP A 111 -4.66 -8.62 3.58
C ASP A 111 -3.48 -8.24 2.66
N ILE A 112 -3.68 -8.38 1.36
CA ILE A 112 -2.66 -8.05 0.37
C ILE A 112 -3.24 -7.22 -0.77
N LEU A 113 -2.39 -6.38 -1.37
CA LEU A 113 -2.65 -5.76 -2.67
C LEU A 113 -1.66 -6.30 -3.70
N ILE A 114 -2.12 -6.47 -4.92
CA ILE A 114 -1.26 -6.83 -6.05
C ILE A 114 -0.61 -5.56 -6.58
N GLU A 115 0.72 -5.51 -6.56
CA GLU A 115 1.49 -4.39 -7.09
C GLU A 115 1.53 -4.45 -8.61
N LEU A 116 1.10 -3.37 -9.26
CA LEU A 116 1.15 -3.19 -10.71
C LEU A 116 2.38 -2.39 -11.12
N HIS A 117 2.95 -2.78 -12.24
CA HIS A 117 3.97 -2.04 -12.97
C HIS A 117 3.37 -1.51 -14.28
N ILE A 118 2.91 -0.25 -14.25
CA ILE A 118 2.39 0.48 -15.42
C ILE A 118 3.39 1.58 -15.83
N ALA A 119 4.10 2.15 -14.86
CA ALA A 119 5.08 3.20 -15.06
C ALA A 119 6.20 2.79 -16.07
N GLU A 120 6.78 3.78 -16.74
CA GLU A 120 7.82 3.56 -17.78
C GLU A 120 9.17 3.10 -17.23
N GLU A 121 9.43 3.30 -15.92
CA GLU A 121 10.73 2.94 -15.33
C GLU A 121 10.88 1.41 -15.19
N GLU A 122 11.79 0.83 -15.94
CA GLU A 122 12.10 -0.62 -15.92
C GLU A 122 12.55 -1.17 -14.56
N THR A 123 12.95 -0.30 -13.64
CA THR A 123 13.45 -0.67 -12.29
C THR A 123 12.34 -0.87 -11.26
N LYS A 124 11.08 -0.63 -11.61
CA LYS A 124 9.95 -0.84 -10.69
C LYS A 124 9.54 -2.30 -10.63
N TYR A 125 9.17 -2.73 -9.43
CA TYR A 125 8.58 -4.04 -9.18
C TYR A 125 7.09 -4.05 -9.59
N GLY A 126 6.48 -5.22 -9.60
CA GLY A 126 5.05 -5.38 -9.85
C GLY A 126 4.73 -6.23 -11.08
N PHE A 127 3.48 -6.61 -11.18
CA PHE A 127 2.95 -7.31 -12.34
C PHE A 127 2.64 -6.31 -13.46
N THR A 128 3.04 -6.62 -14.68
CA THR A 128 2.47 -5.91 -15.85
C THR A 128 0.95 -6.15 -15.90
N PRO A 129 0.17 -5.29 -16.57
CA PRO A 129 -1.27 -5.50 -16.71
C PRO A 129 -1.64 -6.90 -17.21
N ASP A 130 -0.92 -7.42 -18.22
CA ASP A 130 -1.18 -8.75 -18.78
C ASP A 130 -0.79 -9.87 -17.80
N ALA A 131 0.33 -9.75 -17.09
CA ALA A 131 0.71 -10.70 -16.08
C ALA A 131 -0.27 -10.69 -14.89
N CYS A 132 -0.85 -9.54 -14.55
CA CYS A 132 -1.88 -9.43 -13.53
C CYS A 132 -3.17 -10.13 -13.98
N ARG A 133 -3.63 -9.93 -15.23
CA ARG A 133 -4.76 -10.68 -15.80
C ARG A 133 -4.53 -12.19 -15.74
N GLN A 134 -3.34 -12.62 -16.17
CA GLN A 134 -2.98 -14.04 -16.19
C GLN A 134 -2.96 -14.65 -14.78
N LEU A 135 -2.49 -13.93 -13.76
CA LEU A 135 -2.54 -14.36 -12.35
C LEU A 135 -3.97 -14.74 -11.94
N PHE A 136 -4.95 -13.92 -12.31
CA PHE A 136 -6.35 -14.17 -11.93
C PHE A 136 -7.00 -15.27 -12.76
N VAL A 137 -6.66 -15.39 -14.05
CA VAL A 137 -7.12 -16.47 -14.94
C VAL A 137 -6.58 -17.82 -14.50
N ASP A 138 -5.30 -17.93 -14.14
CA ASP A 138 -4.66 -19.17 -13.66
C ASP A 138 -5.29 -19.71 -12.37
N GLY A 139 -5.90 -18.85 -11.57
CA GLY A 139 -6.70 -19.25 -10.42
C GLY A 139 -5.94 -19.82 -9.22
N GLN A 140 -4.62 -19.97 -9.27
CA GLN A 140 -3.79 -20.55 -8.19
C GLN A 140 -3.94 -19.81 -6.85
N TRP A 141 -4.26 -18.51 -6.89
CA TRP A 141 -4.50 -17.69 -5.71
C TRP A 141 -5.70 -18.15 -4.88
N ARG A 142 -6.68 -18.84 -5.48
CA ARG A 142 -7.88 -19.36 -4.79
C ARG A 142 -7.57 -20.44 -3.75
N GLU A 143 -6.43 -21.11 -3.90
CA GLU A 143 -5.96 -22.14 -2.94
C GLU A 143 -5.25 -21.53 -1.72
N MET A 144 -4.95 -20.21 -1.76
CA MET A 144 -4.21 -19.51 -0.71
C MET A 144 -5.16 -18.92 0.33
N THR A 145 -5.64 -19.75 1.26
CA THR A 145 -6.68 -19.38 2.23
C THR A 145 -6.22 -18.47 3.37
N ASN A 146 -4.91 -18.27 3.53
CA ASN A 146 -4.32 -17.42 4.56
C ASN A 146 -3.84 -16.06 4.03
N ILE A 147 -4.25 -15.70 2.81
CA ILE A 147 -4.19 -14.34 2.27
C ILE A 147 -5.57 -13.93 1.79
N ARG A 148 -5.82 -12.62 1.78
CA ARG A 148 -7.02 -12.03 1.18
C ARG A 148 -6.60 -10.89 0.25
N ILE A 149 -6.88 -11.05 -1.05
CA ILE A 149 -6.58 -10.02 -2.04
C ILE A 149 -7.64 -8.94 -1.93
N ARG A 150 -7.23 -7.73 -1.52
CA ARG A 150 -8.13 -6.59 -1.27
C ARG A 150 -8.24 -5.64 -2.46
N GLY A 151 -7.35 -5.75 -3.44
CA GLY A 151 -7.31 -4.86 -4.59
C GLY A 151 -5.92 -4.74 -5.20
N LEU A 152 -5.66 -3.58 -5.79
CA LEU A 152 -4.43 -3.29 -6.52
C LEU A 152 -3.69 -2.11 -5.91
N MET A 153 -2.37 -2.11 -6.03
CA MET A 153 -1.48 -1.00 -5.71
C MET A 153 -0.65 -0.63 -6.94
N MET A 154 -0.41 0.66 -7.15
CA MET A 154 0.54 1.12 -8.17
C MET A 154 1.19 2.45 -7.78
N MET A 155 2.27 2.76 -8.47
CA MET A 155 2.95 4.04 -8.43
C MET A 155 3.08 4.55 -9.86
N ALA A 156 2.64 5.78 -10.11
CA ALA A 156 2.81 6.42 -11.41
C ALA A 156 4.29 6.73 -11.70
N SER A 157 4.59 7.02 -12.96
CA SER A 157 5.91 7.50 -13.39
C SER A 157 6.30 8.78 -12.63
N ASN A 158 7.59 8.89 -12.32
CA ASN A 158 8.13 10.08 -11.67
C ASN A 158 8.35 11.19 -12.73
N THR A 159 7.29 11.92 -13.03
CA THR A 159 7.25 12.97 -14.05
C THR A 159 6.37 14.13 -13.59
N ASP A 160 6.59 15.33 -14.16
CA ASP A 160 5.72 16.50 -13.99
C ASP A 160 4.58 16.53 -15.02
N ASP A 161 4.50 15.56 -15.93
CA ASP A 161 3.41 15.44 -16.91
C ASP A 161 2.15 14.85 -16.27
N GLU A 162 1.26 15.73 -15.83
CA GLU A 162 -0.03 15.34 -15.23
C GLU A 162 -0.91 14.50 -16.18
N ALA A 163 -0.79 14.68 -17.50
CA ALA A 163 -1.57 13.90 -18.45
C ALA A 163 -1.10 12.44 -18.51
N GLN A 164 0.22 12.23 -18.45
CA GLN A 164 0.80 10.89 -18.32
C GLN A 164 0.39 10.23 -17.00
N ILE A 165 0.57 10.93 -15.87
CA ILE A 165 0.19 10.43 -14.54
C ILE A 165 -1.28 10.01 -14.52
N ARG A 166 -2.17 10.85 -15.04
CA ARG A 166 -3.61 10.57 -15.15
C ARG A 166 -3.89 9.34 -16.01
N SER A 167 -3.23 9.23 -17.16
CA SER A 167 -3.37 8.08 -18.06
C SER A 167 -3.01 6.77 -17.37
N GLU A 168 -1.91 6.74 -16.62
CA GLU A 168 -1.45 5.56 -15.88
C GLU A 168 -2.43 5.16 -14.76
N PHE A 169 -2.96 6.13 -14.00
CA PHE A 169 -3.99 5.84 -12.99
C PHE A 169 -5.30 5.32 -13.61
N LEU A 170 -5.71 5.85 -14.75
CA LEU A 170 -6.91 5.37 -15.45
C LEU A 170 -6.71 3.94 -15.99
N GLN A 171 -5.52 3.60 -16.51
CA GLN A 171 -5.20 2.23 -16.90
C GLN A 171 -5.28 1.26 -15.71
N ALA A 172 -4.78 1.66 -14.53
CA ALA A 172 -4.89 0.85 -13.32
C ALA A 172 -6.36 0.67 -12.90
N LYS A 173 -7.17 1.74 -13.03
CA LYS A 173 -8.60 1.68 -12.73
C LYS A 173 -9.34 0.73 -13.66
N GLU A 174 -9.10 0.82 -14.96
CA GLU A 174 -9.71 -0.09 -15.96
C GLU A 174 -9.38 -1.55 -15.63
N LEU A 175 -8.11 -1.85 -15.35
CA LEU A 175 -7.68 -3.19 -14.96
C LEU A 175 -8.34 -3.65 -13.65
N PHE A 176 -8.45 -2.75 -12.64
CA PHE A 176 -9.15 -3.06 -11.38
C PHE A 176 -10.61 -3.41 -11.65
N ASP A 177 -11.33 -2.61 -12.43
CA ASP A 177 -12.74 -2.81 -12.75
C ASP A 177 -12.95 -4.14 -13.52
N GLU A 178 -12.06 -4.45 -14.46
CA GLU A 178 -12.04 -5.72 -15.21
C GLU A 178 -11.87 -6.92 -14.27
N ILE A 179 -10.87 -6.89 -13.38
CA ILE A 179 -10.60 -7.97 -12.44
C ILE A 179 -11.76 -8.11 -11.45
N LYS A 180 -12.28 -7.00 -10.91
CA LYS A 180 -13.44 -6.99 -10.03
C LYS A 180 -14.64 -7.68 -10.67
N ALA A 181 -14.98 -7.30 -11.88
CA ALA A 181 -16.14 -7.85 -12.58
C ALA A 181 -15.99 -9.35 -12.89
N ASN A 182 -14.78 -9.79 -13.29
CA ASN A 182 -14.57 -11.16 -13.75
C ASN A 182 -14.27 -12.16 -12.63
N HIS A 183 -13.67 -11.72 -11.52
CA HIS A 183 -13.14 -12.64 -10.49
C HIS A 183 -13.68 -12.36 -9.08
N PHE A 184 -14.18 -11.15 -8.81
CA PHE A 184 -14.62 -10.71 -7.48
C PHE A 184 -15.99 -10.02 -7.49
N ALA A 185 -16.86 -10.32 -8.47
CA ALA A 185 -18.16 -9.66 -8.61
C ALA A 185 -19.06 -9.79 -7.36
N ALA A 186 -18.97 -10.91 -6.65
CA ALA A 186 -19.71 -11.19 -5.41
C ALA A 186 -18.89 -10.95 -4.14
N ASP A 187 -17.64 -10.51 -4.25
CA ASP A 187 -16.75 -10.29 -3.12
C ASP A 187 -16.50 -8.79 -2.89
N ASP A 188 -17.24 -8.22 -1.94
CA ASP A 188 -17.11 -6.79 -1.59
C ASP A 188 -15.76 -6.45 -0.93
N SER A 189 -15.00 -7.45 -0.49
CA SER A 189 -13.69 -7.21 0.11
C SER A 189 -12.62 -6.78 -0.92
N PHE A 190 -12.75 -7.14 -2.20
CA PHE A 190 -11.89 -6.63 -3.27
C PHE A 190 -12.36 -5.24 -3.71
N ASN A 191 -11.90 -4.21 -3.02
CA ASN A 191 -12.38 -2.84 -3.21
C ASN A 191 -11.30 -1.75 -3.05
N LEU A 192 -10.05 -2.12 -2.74
CA LEU A 192 -8.98 -1.16 -2.50
C LEU A 192 -8.20 -0.82 -3.76
N ARG A 193 -8.03 0.46 -3.99
CA ARG A 193 -7.26 1.07 -5.06
C ARG A 193 -6.24 1.99 -4.43
N SER A 194 -5.04 1.41 -4.13
CA SER A 194 -3.95 2.11 -3.47
C SER A 194 -3.02 2.73 -4.49
N TRP A 195 -3.29 3.96 -4.89
CA TRP A 195 -2.43 4.76 -5.73
C TRP A 195 -2.48 6.24 -5.36
N GLY A 196 -1.43 6.96 -5.74
CA GLY A 196 -1.20 8.33 -5.31
C GLY A 196 -0.28 8.45 -4.11
N MET A 197 0.72 9.31 -4.27
CA MET A 197 1.72 9.69 -3.27
C MET A 197 1.68 11.20 -3.04
N SER A 198 2.66 11.76 -2.30
CA SER A 198 2.69 13.18 -1.92
C SER A 198 2.49 14.13 -3.10
N ASP A 199 3.04 13.81 -4.27
CA ASP A 199 3.06 14.74 -5.41
C ASP A 199 1.85 14.58 -6.34
N ASP A 200 1.18 13.41 -6.33
CA ASP A 200 0.16 13.05 -7.33
C ASP A 200 -1.17 12.52 -6.74
N TYR A 201 -1.30 12.41 -5.40
CA TYR A 201 -2.53 11.87 -4.79
C TYR A 201 -3.82 12.63 -5.16
N PRO A 202 -3.81 13.95 -5.41
CA PRO A 202 -5.03 14.63 -5.84
C PRO A 202 -5.51 14.14 -7.21
N ILE A 203 -4.57 13.89 -8.15
CA ILE A 203 -4.87 13.32 -9.47
C ILE A 203 -5.35 11.87 -9.30
N ALA A 204 -4.69 11.10 -8.45
CA ALA A 204 -5.06 9.72 -8.14
C ALA A 204 -6.50 9.61 -7.61
N CYS A 205 -6.89 10.47 -6.67
CA CYS A 205 -8.27 10.52 -6.14
C CYS A 205 -9.29 10.83 -7.25
N GLN A 206 -9.00 11.78 -8.15
CA GLN A 206 -9.85 12.07 -9.30
C GLN A 206 -9.97 10.88 -10.26
N CYS A 207 -8.98 10.00 -10.29
CA CYS A 207 -8.95 8.76 -11.08
C CYS A 207 -9.49 7.55 -10.31
N GLY A 208 -10.15 7.74 -9.16
CA GLY A 208 -10.83 6.70 -8.41
C GLY A 208 -9.99 5.95 -7.38
N SER A 209 -8.83 6.48 -6.99
CA SER A 209 -8.12 5.97 -5.81
C SER A 209 -8.97 6.15 -4.55
N ASN A 210 -8.98 5.15 -3.68
CA ASN A 210 -9.59 5.22 -2.35
C ASN A 210 -8.61 4.89 -1.22
N MET A 211 -7.31 4.80 -1.55
CA MET A 211 -6.23 4.69 -0.58
C MET A 211 -5.01 5.44 -1.12
N VAL A 212 -4.48 6.39 -0.35
CA VAL A 212 -3.33 7.20 -0.75
C VAL A 212 -2.18 7.04 0.25
N ARG A 213 -0.94 7.11 -0.23
CA ARG A 213 0.28 6.89 0.55
C ARG A 213 1.09 8.18 0.62
N VAL A 214 0.89 8.96 1.68
CA VAL A 214 1.50 10.28 1.81
C VAL A 214 2.57 10.28 2.91
N GLY A 215 3.77 10.69 2.57
CA GLY A 215 4.92 10.75 3.50
C GLY A 215 5.48 12.16 3.64
N THR A 216 6.18 12.66 2.63
CA THR A 216 6.93 13.92 2.67
C THR A 216 6.06 15.13 3.04
N LEU A 217 4.81 15.18 2.59
CA LEU A 217 3.89 16.25 2.97
C LEU A 217 3.52 16.22 4.46
N ILE A 218 3.52 15.04 5.10
CA ILE A 218 3.14 14.91 6.51
C ILE A 218 4.36 15.06 7.43
N PHE A 219 5.46 14.34 7.10
CA PHE A 219 6.61 14.18 8.00
C PHE A 219 7.82 15.03 7.60
N GLY A 220 7.78 15.69 6.44
CA GLY A 220 8.92 16.44 5.91
C GLY A 220 9.93 15.58 5.14
N PRO A 221 11.06 16.18 4.77
CA PRO A 221 12.15 15.46 4.09
C PRO A 221 12.73 14.38 4.99
N ARG A 222 13.17 13.28 4.36
CA ARG A 222 13.74 12.12 5.07
C ARG A 222 15.00 12.49 5.82
N VAL A 223 15.15 12.01 7.04
CA VAL A 223 16.36 12.11 7.86
C VAL A 223 17.07 10.75 7.75
N TYR A 224 18.23 10.72 7.08
CA TYR A 224 19.04 9.51 6.89
C TYR A 224 20.08 9.36 7.99
#